data_4ed0c9b177076f3da5c8fd10e6d6f66e
#
_entry.id   4ed0c9b177076f3da5c8fd10e6d6f66e
#
_cell.length_a   1.000
_cell.length_b   1.000
_cell.length_c   1.000
_cell.angle_alpha   90.00
_cell.angle_beta   90.00
_cell.angle_gamma   90.00
#
_symmetry.space_group_name_H-M   'P 1'
#
loop_
_entity.id
_entity.type
_entity.pdbx_description
1 polymer ?
#
loop_
_entity_poly.entity_id
_entity_poly.type
_entity_poly.pdbx_seq_one_letter_code
_entity_poly.pdbx_strand_id
1 'polypeptide(L)'
;MAIHIVLVEPEIPPNTGNIARTAAATDSVLHLVKPLGFSLDEKSLRRAGLDYWPYVSLEVHESFTEFLEKYEGRRMWLSTTKGDKLYTDADFRDEDMILFGRETAGLPREFIEARKEWAIRIPMSSDTRLRSFNLSNAANIVLFEALRQLGFPGLE
;
A
#
# COMPACT_ATOMS: atom_id res chain seq x y z
N MET A 1 -14.70 -1.50 9.66
CA MET A 1 -14.79 -1.52 8.18
C MET A 1 -13.71 -0.64 7.60
N ALA A 2 -12.64 -1.23 7.14
CA ALA A 2 -11.55 -0.46 6.57
C ALA A 2 -10.74 -1.30 5.58
N ILE A 3 -10.16 -0.62 4.58
CA ILE A 3 -9.11 -1.20 3.74
C ILE A 3 -7.79 -0.97 4.44
N HIS A 4 -6.90 -1.93 4.35
CA HIS A 4 -5.56 -1.85 4.93
C HIS A 4 -4.53 -1.62 3.81
N ILE A 5 -3.76 -0.55 3.93
CA ILE A 5 -2.64 -0.28 3.03
C ILE A 5 -1.38 -0.74 3.73
N VAL A 6 -0.60 -1.59 3.08
CA VAL A 6 0.64 -2.13 3.65
C VAL A 6 1.82 -1.70 2.78
N LEU A 7 2.71 -0.89 3.36
CA LEU A 7 3.94 -0.47 2.68
C LEU A 7 5.08 -1.34 3.19
N VAL A 8 5.61 -2.17 2.31
CA VAL A 8 6.69 -3.10 2.66
C VAL A 8 8.03 -2.43 2.40
N GLU A 9 8.72 -2.07 3.48
CA GLU A 9 10.03 -1.45 3.47
C GLU A 9 10.08 -0.17 2.61
N PRO A 10 9.18 0.80 2.86
CA PRO A 10 9.15 2.03 2.07
C PRO A 10 10.43 2.84 2.28
N GLU A 11 10.94 3.44 1.20
CA GLU A 11 12.24 4.09 1.17
C GLU A 11 12.16 5.62 1.16
N ILE A 12 11.11 6.17 0.54
CA ILE A 12 11.01 7.60 0.25
C ILE A 12 9.98 8.26 1.16
N PRO A 13 10.41 9.10 2.13
CA PRO A 13 9.51 9.67 3.12
C PRO A 13 8.29 10.43 2.55
N PRO A 14 8.41 11.29 1.53
CA PRO A 14 7.24 11.97 0.97
C PRO A 14 6.17 11.03 0.43
N ASN A 15 6.53 9.87 -0.11
CA ASN A 15 5.55 8.89 -0.57
C ASN A 15 4.73 8.37 0.59
N THR A 16 5.38 7.98 1.67
CA THR A 16 4.69 7.52 2.88
C THR A 16 3.82 8.63 3.45
N GLY A 17 4.28 9.88 3.43
CA GLY A 17 3.52 11.04 3.91
C GLY A 17 2.23 11.25 3.11
N ASN A 18 2.31 11.18 1.79
CA ASN A 18 1.14 11.32 0.94
C ASN A 18 0.13 10.19 1.16
N ILE A 19 0.63 8.96 1.32
CA ILE A 19 -0.23 7.81 1.59
C ILE A 19 -0.88 7.92 2.97
N ALA A 20 -0.14 8.37 3.97
CA ALA A 20 -0.65 8.57 5.33
C ALA A 20 -1.81 9.58 5.32
N ARG A 21 -1.66 10.67 4.55
CA ARG A 21 -2.72 11.67 4.40
C ARG A 21 -3.99 11.05 3.80
N THR A 22 -3.83 10.27 2.74
CA THR A 22 -4.98 9.59 2.12
C THR A 22 -5.61 8.58 3.06
N ALA A 23 -4.80 7.80 3.78
CA ALA A 23 -5.30 6.82 4.75
C ALA A 23 -6.14 7.51 5.84
N ALA A 24 -5.66 8.64 6.37
CA ALA A 24 -6.40 9.41 7.36
C ALA A 24 -7.73 9.93 6.79
N ALA A 25 -7.71 10.44 5.55
CA ALA A 25 -8.90 11.01 4.91
C ALA A 25 -9.95 9.97 4.53
N THR A 26 -9.59 8.70 4.46
CA THR A 26 -10.49 7.62 4.02
C THR A 26 -10.79 6.59 5.12
N ASP A 27 -10.36 6.86 6.34
CA ASP A 27 -10.47 5.93 7.47
C ASP A 27 -9.85 4.55 7.16
N SER A 28 -8.80 4.54 6.37
CA SER A 28 -8.04 3.33 6.05
C SER A 28 -6.93 3.10 7.08
N VAL A 29 -6.52 1.85 7.25
CA VAL A 29 -5.43 1.50 8.16
C VAL A 29 -4.12 1.47 7.37
N LEU A 30 -3.09 2.12 7.88
CA LEU A 30 -1.77 2.12 7.27
C LEU A 30 -0.82 1.21 8.07
N HIS A 31 -0.17 0.30 7.37
CA HIS A 31 0.87 -0.56 7.93
C HIS A 31 2.21 -0.21 7.31
N LEU A 32 3.22 -0.05 8.15
CA LEU A 32 4.60 0.15 7.72
C LEU A 32 5.43 -1.04 8.16
N VAL A 33 6.07 -1.72 7.22
CA VAL A 33 6.93 -2.87 7.50
C VAL A 33 8.39 -2.43 7.40
N LYS A 34 9.12 -2.55 8.52
CA LYS A 34 10.54 -2.20 8.58
C LYS A 34 11.40 -3.21 7.82
N PRO A 35 12.60 -2.83 7.34
CA PRO A 35 13.24 -1.54 7.57
C PRO A 35 12.65 -0.41 6.74
N LEU A 36 12.66 0.80 7.31
CA LEU A 36 12.19 2.00 6.64
C LEU A 36 13.40 2.82 6.17
N GLY A 37 13.26 3.50 5.03
CA GLY A 37 14.27 4.42 4.53
C GLY A 37 14.30 5.77 5.27
N PHE A 38 13.59 5.88 6.39
CA PHE A 38 13.47 7.12 7.17
C PHE A 38 13.18 6.80 8.64
N SER A 39 13.30 7.81 9.50
CA SER A 39 13.00 7.66 10.91
C SER A 39 11.56 8.05 11.22
N LEU A 40 10.94 7.36 12.17
CA LEU A 40 9.59 7.68 12.66
C LEU A 40 9.61 8.70 13.81
N ASP A 41 10.75 9.32 14.12
CA ASP A 41 10.81 10.37 15.13
C ASP A 41 10.05 11.63 14.66
N GLU A 42 9.57 12.41 15.62
CA GLU A 42 8.73 13.58 15.35
C GLU A 42 9.39 14.59 14.40
N LYS A 43 10.69 14.81 14.56
CA LYS A 43 11.42 15.78 13.74
C LYS A 43 11.52 15.33 12.28
N SER A 44 11.81 14.06 12.04
CA SER A 44 11.87 13.49 10.70
C SER A 44 10.50 13.49 10.04
N LEU A 45 9.45 13.17 10.80
CA LEU A 45 8.07 13.18 10.31
C LEU A 45 7.65 14.57 9.87
N ARG A 46 7.98 15.60 10.63
CA ARG A 46 7.69 16.99 10.27
C ARG A 46 8.40 17.40 8.99
N ARG A 47 9.68 17.02 8.83
CA ARG A 47 10.45 17.32 7.62
C ARG A 47 9.85 16.67 6.37
N ALA A 48 9.26 15.50 6.52
CA ALA A 48 8.64 14.78 5.42
C ALA A 48 7.23 15.27 5.10
N GLY A 49 6.71 16.27 5.84
CA GLY A 49 5.36 16.78 5.65
C GLY A 49 4.28 15.86 6.21
N LEU A 50 4.61 15.07 7.22
CA LEU A 50 3.70 14.08 7.79
C LEU A 50 2.84 14.67 8.92
N ASP A 51 2.21 15.83 8.68
CA ASP A 51 1.37 16.52 9.65
C ASP A 51 0.10 15.74 10.02
N TYR A 52 -0.29 14.78 9.19
CA TYR A 52 -1.49 13.95 9.39
C TYR A 52 -1.21 12.73 10.26
N TRP A 53 0.03 12.53 10.66
CA TRP A 53 0.46 11.35 11.41
C TRP A 53 -0.39 11.03 12.63
N PRO A 54 -0.76 12.02 13.47
CA PRO A 54 -1.60 11.75 14.65
C PRO A 54 -3.00 11.25 14.33
N TYR A 55 -3.45 11.43 13.09
CA TYR A 55 -4.81 11.06 12.66
C TYR A 55 -4.87 9.76 11.90
N VAL A 56 -3.73 9.12 11.65
CA VAL A 56 -3.65 7.88 10.90
C VAL A 56 -3.76 6.69 11.84
N SER A 57 -4.61 5.72 11.49
CA SER A 57 -4.58 4.41 12.15
C SER A 57 -3.35 3.67 11.64
N LEU A 58 -2.31 3.61 12.47
CA LEU A 58 -1.00 3.12 12.07
C LEU A 58 -0.60 1.86 12.83
N GLU A 59 -0.08 0.86 12.12
CA GLU A 59 0.66 -0.25 12.71
C GLU A 59 2.05 -0.31 12.09
N VAL A 60 3.06 -0.51 12.92
CA VAL A 60 4.46 -0.67 12.48
C VAL A 60 4.90 -2.09 12.81
N HIS A 61 5.46 -2.77 11.83
CA HIS A 61 5.92 -4.16 11.96
C HIS A 61 7.44 -4.22 11.85
N GLU A 62 8.07 -5.01 12.71
CA GLU A 62 9.53 -5.10 12.77
C GLU A 62 10.15 -5.77 11.54
N SER A 63 9.39 -6.64 10.86
CA SER A 63 9.84 -7.30 9.63
C SER A 63 8.65 -7.77 8.81
N PHE A 64 8.90 -8.05 7.53
CA PHE A 64 7.87 -8.61 6.66
C PHE A 64 7.43 -10.00 7.15
N THR A 65 8.35 -10.79 7.66
CA THR A 65 8.04 -12.09 8.25
C THR A 65 7.06 -11.97 9.42
N GLU A 66 7.30 -11.03 10.34
CA GLU A 66 6.39 -10.79 11.47
C GLU A 66 5.01 -10.33 11.00
N PHE A 67 4.98 -9.44 9.99
CA PHE A 67 3.72 -8.98 9.42
C PHE A 67 2.92 -10.16 8.86
N LEU A 68 3.56 -11.02 8.07
CA LEU A 68 2.89 -12.16 7.44
C LEU A 68 2.40 -13.17 8.46
N GLU A 69 3.14 -13.39 9.54
CA GLU A 69 2.71 -14.27 10.63
C GLU A 69 1.50 -13.71 11.37
N LYS A 70 1.52 -12.43 11.67
CA LYS A 70 0.43 -11.76 12.39
C LYS A 70 -0.87 -11.80 11.61
N TYR A 71 -0.80 -11.65 10.30
CA TYR A 71 -1.97 -11.58 9.43
C TYR A 71 -2.16 -12.81 8.55
N GLU A 72 -1.65 -13.95 8.99
CA GLU A 72 -1.82 -15.21 8.29
C GLU A 72 -3.31 -15.49 8.03
N GLY A 73 -3.62 -15.93 6.80
CA GLY A 73 -5.00 -16.23 6.42
C GLY A 73 -5.83 -15.02 5.97
N ARG A 74 -5.29 -13.81 6.08
CA ARG A 74 -5.97 -12.61 5.61
C ARG A 74 -5.86 -12.47 4.10
N ARG A 75 -6.85 -11.83 3.51
CA ARG A 75 -6.87 -11.55 2.08
C ARG A 75 -5.88 -10.43 1.79
N MET A 76 -4.90 -10.70 0.93
CA MET A 76 -3.83 -9.74 0.60
C MET A 76 -3.68 -9.63 -0.91
N TRP A 77 -3.99 -8.46 -1.43
CA TRP A 77 -3.74 -8.11 -2.82
C TRP A 77 -2.33 -7.57 -2.96
N LEU A 78 -1.63 -7.98 -4.02
CA LEU A 78 -0.24 -7.57 -4.25
C LEU A 78 -0.21 -6.61 -5.43
N SER A 79 0.08 -5.33 -5.17
CA SER A 79 0.20 -4.34 -6.24
C SER A 79 1.59 -4.44 -6.86
N THR A 80 1.64 -4.85 -8.11
CA THR A 80 2.90 -5.07 -8.83
C THR A 80 2.70 -4.79 -10.32
N THR A 81 3.76 -4.35 -10.99
CA THR A 81 3.73 -4.16 -12.44
C THR A 81 3.65 -5.48 -13.21
N LYS A 82 3.85 -6.60 -12.53
CA LYS A 82 3.87 -7.95 -13.12
C LYS A 82 2.60 -8.75 -12.84
N GLY A 83 1.56 -8.11 -12.34
CA GLY A 83 0.29 -8.79 -12.09
C GLY A 83 -0.41 -9.17 -13.38
N ASP A 84 -1.03 -10.33 -13.40
CA ASP A 84 -1.83 -10.79 -14.55
C ASP A 84 -3.23 -10.18 -14.56
N LYS A 85 -3.72 -9.79 -13.40
CA LYS A 85 -5.06 -9.24 -13.21
C LYS A 85 -5.00 -7.72 -13.11
N LEU A 86 -5.92 -7.03 -13.79
CA LEU A 86 -6.05 -5.59 -13.59
C LEU A 86 -6.60 -5.30 -12.20
N TYR A 87 -6.18 -4.19 -11.60
CA TYR A 87 -6.67 -3.81 -10.28
C TYR A 87 -8.20 -3.63 -10.25
N THR A 88 -8.80 -3.29 -11.39
CA THR A 88 -10.25 -3.15 -11.53
C THR A 88 -10.99 -4.50 -11.56
N ASP A 89 -10.28 -5.58 -11.85
CA ASP A 89 -10.87 -6.92 -11.88
C ASP A 89 -10.72 -7.64 -10.53
N ALA A 90 -10.04 -7.04 -9.58
CA ALA A 90 -9.94 -7.58 -8.22
C ALA A 90 -11.29 -7.43 -7.50
N ASP A 91 -11.68 -8.48 -6.79
CA ASP A 91 -12.91 -8.47 -5.97
C ASP A 91 -12.54 -8.03 -4.55
N PHE A 92 -12.46 -6.73 -4.34
CA PHE A 92 -12.10 -6.18 -3.03
C PHE A 92 -13.22 -6.37 -2.03
N ARG A 93 -12.86 -6.75 -0.82
CA ARG A 93 -13.78 -6.94 0.30
C ARG A 93 -13.35 -6.14 1.51
N ASP A 94 -14.28 -5.96 2.43
CA ASP A 94 -14.02 -5.28 3.69
C ASP A 94 -12.85 -5.94 4.43
N GLU A 95 -11.97 -5.15 4.99
CA GLU A 95 -10.77 -5.56 5.72
C GLU A 95 -9.68 -6.20 4.83
N ASP A 96 -9.80 -6.13 3.52
CA ASP A 96 -8.73 -6.57 2.62
C ASP A 96 -7.48 -5.73 2.81
N MET A 97 -6.33 -6.36 2.62
CA MET A 97 -5.03 -5.72 2.66
C MET A 97 -4.49 -5.56 1.25
N ILE A 98 -3.88 -4.41 0.97
CA ILE A 98 -3.24 -4.14 -0.32
C ILE A 98 -1.78 -3.84 -0.03
N LEU A 99 -0.90 -4.68 -0.55
CA LEU A 99 0.54 -4.60 -0.31
C LEU A 99 1.25 -3.89 -1.45
N PHE A 100 2.11 -2.94 -1.09
CA PHE A 100 2.96 -2.21 -2.01
C PHE A 100 4.42 -2.42 -1.60
N GLY A 101 5.28 -2.67 -2.57
CA GLY A 101 6.69 -2.89 -2.32
C GLY A 101 7.51 -1.60 -2.29
N ARG A 102 8.82 -1.76 -2.13
CA ARG A 102 9.78 -0.66 -2.13
C ARG A 102 9.76 0.08 -3.47
N GLU A 103 10.02 1.38 -3.42
CA GLU A 103 10.02 2.21 -4.63
C GLU A 103 11.03 1.73 -5.67
N THR A 104 12.17 1.19 -5.24
CA THR A 104 13.23 0.75 -6.15
C THR A 104 13.08 -0.67 -6.66
N ALA A 105 12.48 -1.57 -5.88
CA ALA A 105 12.50 -3.00 -6.17
C ALA A 105 11.13 -3.68 -6.17
N GLY A 106 10.10 -3.01 -5.64
CA GLY A 106 8.78 -3.61 -5.49
C GLY A 106 8.75 -4.69 -4.39
N LEU A 107 7.73 -5.52 -4.43
CA LEU A 107 7.58 -6.64 -3.51
C LEU A 107 8.56 -7.76 -3.86
N PRO A 108 8.95 -8.60 -2.88
CA PRO A 108 9.84 -9.74 -3.16
C PRO A 108 9.25 -10.63 -4.27
N ARG A 109 10.08 -10.96 -5.23
CA ARG A 109 9.68 -11.74 -6.40
C ARG A 109 9.08 -13.09 -6.03
N GLU A 110 9.72 -13.80 -5.11
CA GLU A 110 9.24 -15.13 -4.67
C GLU A 110 7.88 -15.04 -4.01
N PHE A 111 7.64 -13.97 -3.27
CA PHE A 111 6.36 -13.72 -2.62
C PHE A 111 5.24 -13.52 -3.65
N ILE A 112 5.52 -12.73 -4.70
CA ILE A 112 4.57 -12.51 -5.80
C ILE A 112 4.27 -13.84 -6.51
N GLU A 113 5.30 -14.60 -6.85
CA GLU A 113 5.14 -15.86 -7.57
C GLU A 113 4.33 -16.90 -6.79
N ALA A 114 4.49 -16.95 -5.48
CA ALA A 114 3.73 -17.85 -4.61
C ALA A 114 2.26 -17.44 -4.48
N ARG A 115 1.90 -16.21 -4.85
CA ARG A 115 0.55 -15.65 -4.71
C ARG A 115 0.08 -14.96 -5.98
N LYS A 116 0.35 -15.54 -7.13
CA LYS A 116 0.04 -14.94 -8.44
C LYS A 116 -1.42 -14.56 -8.61
N GLU A 117 -2.33 -15.35 -8.08
CA GLU A 117 -3.77 -15.10 -8.16
C GLU A 117 -4.19 -13.83 -7.42
N TRP A 118 -3.33 -13.32 -6.53
CA TRP A 118 -3.57 -12.10 -5.78
C TRP A 118 -2.81 -10.90 -6.35
N ALA A 119 -1.99 -11.11 -7.38
CA ALA A 119 -1.21 -10.04 -7.99
C ALA A 119 -2.07 -9.22 -8.95
N ILE A 120 -2.08 -7.90 -8.73
CA ILE A 120 -2.86 -6.97 -9.53
C ILE A 120 -1.95 -5.87 -10.06
N ARG A 121 -2.33 -5.29 -11.20
CA ARG A 121 -1.55 -4.22 -11.83
C ARG A 121 -2.44 -3.07 -12.26
N ILE A 122 -1.85 -1.89 -12.33
CA ILE A 122 -2.45 -0.73 -12.95
C ILE A 122 -2.02 -0.75 -14.43
N PRO A 123 -2.95 -0.64 -15.39
CA PRO A 123 -2.56 -0.62 -16.80
C PRO A 123 -1.72 0.61 -17.11
N MET A 124 -0.68 0.41 -17.92
CA MET A 124 0.29 1.45 -18.26
C MET A 124 0.53 1.45 -19.77
N SER A 125 1.18 2.52 -20.24
CA SER A 125 1.63 2.61 -21.62
C SER A 125 2.47 1.39 -22.01
N SER A 126 2.39 0.99 -23.28
CA SER A 126 3.27 -0.05 -23.82
C SER A 126 4.72 0.42 -23.97
N ASP A 127 4.98 1.72 -23.84
CA ASP A 127 6.33 2.27 -23.87
C ASP A 127 7.07 1.87 -22.61
N THR A 128 8.08 1.01 -22.73
CA THR A 128 8.83 0.47 -21.60
C THR A 128 9.53 1.54 -20.77
N ARG A 129 9.75 2.74 -21.32
CA ARG A 129 10.37 3.86 -20.59
C ARG A 129 9.43 4.49 -19.58
N LEU A 130 8.12 4.24 -19.70
CA LEU A 130 7.06 4.91 -18.93
C LEU A 130 6.26 3.92 -18.05
N ARG A 131 6.85 2.78 -17.72
CA ARG A 131 6.12 1.68 -17.06
C ARG A 131 6.28 1.68 -15.53
N SER A 132 6.23 2.85 -14.91
CA SER A 132 6.20 2.95 -13.45
C SER A 132 5.38 4.15 -13.02
N PHE A 133 4.65 3.98 -11.92
CA PHE A 133 3.99 5.07 -11.23
C PHE A 133 4.72 5.36 -9.92
N ASN A 134 4.72 6.62 -9.51
CA ASN A 134 5.12 6.98 -8.17
C ASN A 134 4.31 6.14 -7.17
N LEU A 135 4.95 5.66 -6.10
CA LEU A 135 4.32 4.78 -5.13
C LEU A 135 3.04 5.37 -4.54
N SER A 136 3.07 6.64 -4.14
CA SER A 136 1.88 7.27 -3.56
C SER A 136 0.74 7.38 -4.55
N ASN A 137 1.05 7.65 -5.83
CA ASN A 137 0.03 7.68 -6.87
C ASN A 137 -0.58 6.29 -7.06
N ALA A 138 0.25 5.26 -7.16
CA ALA A 138 -0.22 3.88 -7.33
C ALA A 138 -1.09 3.45 -6.14
N ALA A 139 -0.67 3.75 -4.92
CA ALA A 139 -1.42 3.40 -3.72
C ALA A 139 -2.78 4.09 -3.70
N ASN A 140 -2.84 5.37 -4.06
CA ASN A 140 -4.09 6.12 -4.09
C ASN A 140 -5.05 5.59 -5.16
N ILE A 141 -4.53 5.24 -6.34
CA ILE A 141 -5.35 4.69 -7.43
C ILE A 141 -6.00 3.37 -6.99
N VAL A 142 -5.22 2.44 -6.47
CA VAL A 142 -5.74 1.12 -6.08
C VAL A 142 -6.66 1.23 -4.87
N LEU A 143 -6.31 2.05 -3.88
CA LEU A 143 -7.15 2.26 -2.71
C LEU A 143 -8.53 2.77 -3.11
N PHE A 144 -8.60 3.79 -3.97
CA PHE A 144 -9.89 4.35 -4.35
C PHE A 144 -10.73 3.41 -5.20
N GLU A 145 -10.12 2.51 -5.95
CA GLU A 145 -10.89 1.46 -6.62
C GLU A 145 -11.50 0.49 -5.59
N ALA A 146 -10.73 0.10 -4.57
CA ALA A 146 -11.25 -0.75 -3.50
C ALA A 146 -12.40 -0.06 -2.76
N LEU A 147 -12.24 1.22 -2.42
CA LEU A 147 -13.29 1.99 -1.76
C LEU A 147 -14.53 2.14 -2.63
N ARG A 148 -14.35 2.35 -3.93
CA ARG A 148 -15.46 2.44 -4.88
C ARG A 148 -16.28 1.14 -4.87
N GLN A 149 -15.62 0.00 -4.94
CA GLN A 149 -16.29 -1.30 -4.93
C GLN A 149 -17.09 -1.51 -3.64
N LEU A 150 -16.61 -0.99 -2.53
CA LEU A 150 -17.28 -1.09 -1.23
C LEU A 150 -18.33 0.00 -1.00
N GLY A 151 -18.55 0.89 -1.96
CA GLY A 151 -19.52 1.97 -1.85
C GLY A 151 -19.06 3.14 -1.00
N PHE A 152 -17.75 3.39 -0.90
CA PHE A 152 -17.15 4.50 -0.14
C PHE A 152 -17.66 4.53 1.31
N PRO A 153 -17.47 3.46 2.10
CA PRO A 153 -18.05 3.35 3.44
C PRO A 153 -17.59 4.47 4.37
N GLY A 154 -18.57 5.18 4.95
CA GLY A 154 -18.28 6.26 5.89
C GLY A 154 -17.79 7.56 5.27
N LEU A 155 -17.73 7.66 3.95
CA LEU A 155 -17.27 8.85 3.24
C LEU A 155 -18.44 9.61 2.61
N GLU A 156 -18.29 10.97 2.52
CA GLU A 156 -19.29 11.85 1.94
C GLU A 156 -18.86 12.43 0.59
#